data_82d4fc243c8e7e6546efd0480ed5eddc
#
_entry.id   82d4fc243c8e7e6546efd0480ed5eddc
#
_cell.length_a   1.000
_cell.length_b   1.000
_cell.length_c   1.000
_cell.angle_alpha   90.00
_cell.angle_beta   90.00
_cell.angle_gamma   90.00
#
_symmetry.space_group_name_H-M   'P 1'
#
loop_
_entity.id
_entity.type
_entity.pdbx_description
1 polymer ?
#
loop_
_entity_poly.entity_id
_entity_poly.type
_entity_poly.pdbx_seq_one_letter_code
_entity_poly.pdbx_strand_id
1 'polypeptide(L)'
;MTLSDKHCPELMEFLRSGITFASVDIRNDKLKMRHSFGIEIPAGCLVDLQTIFRLRHDRTSMAHMAVALIDESYGDMKTSFPKSQHTLWEKGPLDDINIEYAAKDAYVSYELYRKIRVVNYGQRHLEEHGHSDLDDSDE
;
A
#
# COMPACT_ATOMS: atom_id res chain seq x y z
N MET A 1 -16.87 2.96 13.06
CA MET A 1 -16.58 4.40 13.02
C MET A 1 -17.71 5.16 13.65
N THR A 2 -17.46 5.91 14.70
CA THR A 2 -18.47 6.66 15.43
C THR A 2 -18.89 7.92 14.66
N LEU A 3 -20.06 8.49 14.96
CA LEU A 3 -20.55 9.73 14.32
C LEU A 3 -19.57 10.91 14.47
N SER A 4 -18.79 10.92 15.55
CA SER A 4 -17.76 11.95 15.80
C SER A 4 -16.58 11.86 14.80
N ASP A 5 -16.29 10.66 14.30
CA ASP A 5 -15.17 10.44 13.38
C ASP A 5 -15.46 10.96 11.96
N LYS A 6 -16.75 11.14 11.64
CA LYS A 6 -17.17 11.69 10.34
C LYS A 6 -16.90 13.20 10.22
N HIS A 7 -16.60 13.85 11.31
CA HIS A 7 -16.44 15.30 11.38
C HIS A 7 -15.01 15.72 11.80
N CYS A 8 -13.99 14.91 11.50
CA CYS A 8 -12.62 15.29 11.72
C CYS A 8 -12.10 16.12 10.53
N PRO A 9 -12.07 17.47 10.61
CA PRO A 9 -11.68 18.32 9.51
C PRO A 9 -10.22 18.14 9.13
N GLU A 10 -9.34 17.84 10.09
CA GLU A 10 -7.91 17.61 9.84
C GLU A 10 -7.68 16.36 8.99
N LEU A 11 -8.40 15.27 9.25
CA LEU A 11 -8.34 14.06 8.43
C LEU A 11 -8.83 14.34 7.01
N MET A 12 -9.92 15.07 6.88
CA MET A 12 -10.50 15.41 5.58
C MET A 12 -9.54 16.29 4.76
N GLU A 13 -8.91 17.27 5.40
CA GLU A 13 -7.90 18.11 4.78
C GLU A 13 -6.69 17.29 4.32
N PHE A 14 -6.19 16.39 5.16
CA PHE A 14 -5.10 15.47 4.84
C PHE A 14 -5.41 14.61 3.61
N LEU A 15 -6.59 14.00 3.57
CA LEU A 15 -7.01 13.14 2.46
C LEU A 15 -7.20 13.91 1.13
N ARG A 16 -7.43 15.20 1.20
CA ARG A 16 -7.57 16.09 0.03
C ARG A 16 -6.30 16.85 -0.34
N SER A 17 -5.23 16.66 0.41
CA SER A 17 -4.00 17.47 0.29
C SER A 17 -3.17 17.23 -0.98
N GLY A 18 -3.54 16.26 -1.81
CA GLY A 18 -2.78 15.91 -3.00
C GLY A 18 -1.63 14.92 -2.75
N ILE A 19 -1.52 14.39 -1.54
CA ILE A 19 -0.58 13.31 -1.19
C ILE A 19 -0.97 12.04 -1.94
N THR A 20 0.01 11.30 -2.43
CA THR A 20 -0.21 9.98 -3.02
C THR A 20 -0.37 8.92 -1.94
N PHE A 21 -1.47 8.17 -2.02
CA PHE A 21 -1.77 7.05 -1.14
C PHE A 21 -1.59 5.74 -1.88
N ALA A 22 -0.85 4.82 -1.30
CA ALA A 22 -0.62 3.49 -1.87
C ALA A 22 -1.21 2.41 -0.95
N SER A 23 -1.88 1.44 -1.53
CA SER A 23 -2.44 0.31 -0.80
C SER A 23 -2.64 -0.88 -1.75
N VAL A 24 -3.04 -2.00 -1.18
CA VAL A 24 -3.35 -3.23 -1.92
C VAL A 24 -4.87 -3.37 -2.01
N ASP A 25 -5.39 -3.51 -3.22
CA ASP A 25 -6.83 -3.61 -3.51
C ASP A 25 -7.64 -2.44 -2.93
N ILE A 26 -7.37 -1.25 -3.41
CA ILE A 26 -7.96 0.00 -2.88
C ILE A 26 -9.44 0.21 -3.22
N ARG A 27 -10.04 -0.64 -4.06
CA ARG A 27 -11.43 -0.43 -4.51
C ARG A 27 -12.43 -0.39 -3.37
N ASN A 28 -12.32 -1.33 -2.43
CA ASN A 28 -13.19 -1.37 -1.26
C ASN A 28 -12.94 -0.19 -0.32
N ASP A 29 -11.70 0.17 -0.11
CA ASP A 29 -11.32 1.30 0.74
C ASP A 29 -11.84 2.62 0.15
N LYS A 30 -11.72 2.79 -1.14
CA LYS A 30 -12.27 3.93 -1.87
C LYS A 30 -13.78 4.07 -1.70
N LEU A 31 -14.52 2.96 -1.82
CA LEU A 31 -15.97 2.93 -1.61
C LEU A 31 -16.34 3.26 -0.15
N LYS A 32 -15.63 2.67 0.80
CA LYS A 32 -15.85 2.92 2.23
C LYS A 32 -15.56 4.38 2.61
N MET A 33 -14.50 4.97 2.09
CA MET A 33 -14.18 6.38 2.30
C MET A 33 -15.28 7.29 1.77
N ARG A 34 -15.80 6.99 0.58
CA ARG A 34 -16.91 7.72 0.00
C ARG A 34 -18.19 7.61 0.84
N HIS A 35 -18.54 6.40 1.26
CA HIS A 35 -19.76 6.17 2.06
C HIS A 35 -19.65 6.70 3.48
N SER A 36 -18.50 6.52 4.13
CA SER A 36 -18.32 6.88 5.53
C SER A 36 -18.03 8.37 5.74
N PHE A 37 -17.28 8.99 4.82
CA PHE A 37 -16.82 10.37 4.96
C PHE A 37 -17.30 11.31 3.86
N GLY A 38 -17.90 10.80 2.80
CA GLY A 38 -18.23 11.60 1.64
C GLY A 38 -17.02 12.15 0.89
N ILE A 39 -15.86 11.51 1.03
CA ILE A 39 -14.60 11.95 0.43
C ILE A 39 -14.29 11.13 -0.80
N GLU A 40 -13.98 11.82 -1.90
CA GLU A 40 -13.36 11.23 -3.07
C GLU A 40 -11.91 11.68 -3.14
N ILE A 41 -10.98 10.73 -2.98
CA ILE A 41 -9.57 10.98 -3.22
C ILE A 41 -9.35 11.00 -4.73
N PRO A 42 -8.70 12.02 -5.30
CA PRO A 42 -8.44 12.07 -6.74
C PRO A 42 -7.74 10.81 -7.23
N ALA A 43 -8.16 10.28 -8.38
CA ALA A 43 -7.62 9.04 -8.93
C ALA A 43 -6.10 9.08 -9.13
N GLY A 44 -5.54 10.23 -9.48
CA GLY A 44 -4.10 10.43 -9.59
C GLY A 44 -3.33 10.36 -8.27
N CYS A 45 -4.03 10.43 -7.13
CA CYS A 45 -3.45 10.33 -5.80
C CYS A 45 -3.61 8.95 -5.18
N LEU A 46 -4.18 7.98 -5.89
CA LEU A 46 -4.38 6.61 -5.44
C LEU A 46 -3.56 5.64 -6.28
N VAL A 47 -2.76 4.82 -5.63
CA VAL A 47 -1.96 3.77 -6.26
C VAL A 47 -2.38 2.41 -5.70
N ASP A 48 -2.88 1.55 -6.57
CA ASP A 48 -3.16 0.16 -6.22
C ASP A 48 -1.94 -0.70 -6.55
N LEU A 49 -1.28 -1.19 -5.51
CA LEU A 49 -0.09 -2.01 -5.65
C LEU A 49 -0.36 -3.34 -6.36
N GLN A 50 -1.58 -3.87 -6.26
CA GLN A 50 -1.95 -5.08 -7.00
C GLN A 50 -2.00 -4.88 -8.51
N THR A 51 -2.20 -3.67 -8.99
CA THR A 51 -2.16 -3.40 -10.44
C THR A 51 -0.75 -3.35 -10.98
N ILE A 52 0.21 -3.02 -10.14
CA ILE A 52 1.63 -2.96 -10.50
C ILE A 52 2.26 -4.34 -10.41
N PHE A 53 1.97 -5.08 -9.32
CA PHE A 53 2.47 -6.43 -9.10
C PHE A 53 1.50 -7.48 -9.64
N ARG A 54 1.54 -7.72 -10.93
CA ARG A 54 0.81 -8.85 -11.52
C ARG A 54 1.80 -9.94 -11.90
N LEU A 55 1.81 -11.02 -11.13
CA LEU A 55 2.43 -12.26 -11.57
C LEU A 55 1.39 -13.03 -12.39
N ARG A 56 1.56 -13.01 -13.71
CA ARG A 56 0.64 -13.64 -14.68
C ARG A 56 -0.76 -12.99 -14.62
N HIS A 57 -1.79 -13.77 -14.28
CA HIS A 57 -3.17 -13.29 -14.17
C HIS A 57 -3.69 -13.23 -12.75
N ASP A 58 -2.88 -13.62 -11.78
CA ASP A 58 -3.29 -13.71 -10.39
C ASP A 58 -3.01 -12.43 -9.62
N ARG A 59 -3.94 -12.10 -8.73
CA ARG A 59 -3.76 -11.00 -7.79
C ARG A 59 -2.74 -11.40 -6.74
N THR A 60 -1.63 -10.69 -6.66
CA THR A 60 -0.63 -10.93 -5.64
C THR A 60 -1.07 -10.32 -4.31
N SER A 61 -1.03 -11.09 -3.23
CA SER A 61 -1.33 -10.57 -1.90
C SER A 61 -0.23 -9.66 -1.38
N MET A 62 -0.58 -8.79 -0.43
CA MET A 62 0.41 -7.92 0.24
C MET A 62 1.53 -8.72 0.88
N ALA A 63 1.22 -9.84 1.54
CA ALA A 63 2.22 -10.70 2.17
C ALA A 63 3.22 -11.27 1.15
N HIS A 64 2.74 -11.75 0.01
CA HIS A 64 3.63 -12.25 -1.06
C HIS A 64 4.54 -11.15 -1.61
N MET A 65 4.01 -9.96 -1.83
CA MET A 65 4.82 -8.82 -2.27
C MET A 65 5.87 -8.43 -1.23
N ALA A 66 5.49 -8.40 0.03
CA ALA A 66 6.39 -8.07 1.13
C ALA A 66 7.52 -9.09 1.30
N VAL A 67 7.21 -10.38 1.20
CA VAL A 67 8.22 -11.45 1.21
C VAL A 67 9.21 -11.28 0.07
N ALA A 68 8.71 -11.00 -1.13
CA ALA A 68 9.55 -10.88 -2.31
C ALA A 68 10.47 -9.66 -2.30
N LEU A 69 10.02 -8.54 -1.73
CA LEU A 69 10.70 -7.24 -1.88
C LEU A 69 11.20 -6.61 -0.58
N ILE A 70 10.72 -7.05 0.57
CA ILE A 70 11.10 -6.47 1.86
C ILE A 70 11.85 -7.49 2.70
N ASP A 71 11.14 -8.49 3.20
CA ASP A 71 11.71 -9.52 4.09
C ASP A 71 10.79 -10.73 4.16
N GLU A 72 11.39 -11.93 4.25
CA GLU A 72 10.64 -13.18 4.35
C GLU A 72 9.79 -13.30 5.64
N SER A 73 10.14 -12.54 6.68
CA SER A 73 9.37 -12.50 7.93
C SER A 73 7.93 -12.01 7.77
N TYR A 74 7.62 -11.35 6.67
CA TYR A 74 6.26 -10.90 6.38
C TYR A 74 5.32 -11.99 5.87
N GLY A 75 5.81 -13.20 5.66
CA GLY A 75 5.00 -14.31 5.13
C GLY A 75 3.78 -14.68 5.97
N ASP A 76 3.81 -14.43 7.28
CA ASP A 76 2.73 -14.74 8.22
C ASP A 76 1.90 -13.53 8.65
N MET A 77 2.07 -12.37 8.03
CA MET A 77 1.35 -11.13 8.40
C MET A 77 -0.14 -11.33 8.60
N LYS A 78 -0.78 -12.02 7.67
CA LYS A 78 -2.22 -12.21 7.68
C LYS A 78 -2.66 -13.34 8.61
N THR A 79 -1.86 -14.40 8.70
CA THR A 79 -2.18 -15.58 9.49
C THR A 79 -1.88 -15.40 10.96
N SER A 80 -0.93 -14.55 11.33
CA SER A 80 -0.61 -14.23 12.72
C SER A 80 -1.61 -13.29 13.38
N PHE A 81 -2.43 -12.60 12.60
CA PHE A 81 -3.48 -11.72 13.13
C PHE A 81 -4.76 -12.51 13.35
N PRO A 82 -5.27 -12.65 14.59
CA PRO A 82 -6.47 -13.44 14.87
C PRO A 82 -7.70 -12.89 14.16
N LYS A 83 -8.49 -13.77 13.55
CA LYS A 83 -9.73 -13.38 12.85
C LYS A 83 -10.71 -12.65 13.74
N SER A 84 -10.77 -13.00 15.04
CA SER A 84 -11.62 -12.34 16.03
C SER A 84 -11.27 -10.85 16.21
N GLN A 85 -10.02 -10.46 16.00
CA GLN A 85 -9.58 -9.06 16.11
C GLN A 85 -10.14 -8.16 15.01
N HIS A 86 -10.54 -8.73 13.86
CA HIS A 86 -11.19 -7.95 12.79
C HIS A 86 -12.58 -7.41 13.20
N THR A 87 -13.20 -7.96 14.22
CA THR A 87 -14.48 -7.48 14.75
C THR A 87 -14.34 -6.28 15.70
N LEU A 88 -13.10 -5.93 16.09
CA LEU A 88 -12.80 -4.96 17.13
C LEU A 88 -12.33 -3.60 16.61
N TRP A 89 -12.32 -3.39 15.29
CA TRP A 89 -11.86 -2.13 14.69
C TRP A 89 -12.70 -0.92 15.06
N GLU A 90 -13.98 -1.14 15.35
CA GLU A 90 -14.91 -0.07 15.72
C GLU A 90 -14.97 0.20 17.23
N LYS A 91 -14.31 -0.63 18.03
CA LYS A 91 -14.24 -0.47 19.48
C LYS A 91 -13.04 0.40 19.86
N GLY A 92 -13.30 1.47 20.56
CA GLY A 92 -12.24 2.28 21.12
C GLY A 92 -12.05 2.01 22.61
N PRO A 93 -10.82 2.08 23.13
CA PRO A 93 -9.56 2.18 22.41
C PRO A 93 -9.19 0.86 21.69
N LEU A 94 -8.41 0.96 20.62
CA LEU A 94 -7.94 -0.23 19.91
C LEU A 94 -6.94 -1.02 20.73
N ASP A 95 -7.00 -2.34 20.61
CA ASP A 95 -5.99 -3.22 21.20
C ASP A 95 -4.62 -3.02 20.53
N ASP A 96 -3.54 -3.26 21.27
CA ASP A 96 -2.17 -3.12 20.77
C ASP A 96 -1.91 -3.97 19.52
N ILE A 97 -2.47 -5.17 19.46
CA ILE A 97 -2.35 -6.06 18.30
C ILE A 97 -2.99 -5.46 17.04
N ASN A 98 -4.11 -4.76 17.20
CA ASN A 98 -4.78 -4.07 16.10
C ASN A 98 -3.96 -2.86 15.63
N ILE A 99 -3.41 -2.10 16.56
CA ILE A 99 -2.54 -0.96 16.25
C ILE A 99 -1.29 -1.43 15.49
N GLU A 100 -0.65 -2.49 15.96
CA GLU A 100 0.52 -3.08 15.32
C GLU A 100 0.21 -3.58 13.90
N TYR A 101 -0.91 -4.27 13.74
CA TYR A 101 -1.34 -4.77 12.44
C TYR A 101 -1.57 -3.63 11.44
N ALA A 102 -2.28 -2.58 11.85
CA ALA A 102 -2.53 -1.42 11.01
C ALA A 102 -1.23 -0.68 10.65
N ALA A 103 -0.32 -0.54 11.61
CA ALA A 103 0.98 0.09 11.39
C ALA A 103 1.85 -0.70 10.40
N LYS A 104 1.87 -2.03 10.53
CA LYS A 104 2.58 -2.91 9.58
C LYS A 104 2.00 -2.82 8.18
N ASP A 105 0.68 -2.82 8.06
CA ASP A 105 -0.02 -2.69 6.79
C ASP A 105 0.35 -1.38 6.07
N ALA A 106 0.32 -0.28 6.80
CA ALA A 106 0.70 1.03 6.28
C ALA A 106 2.19 1.08 5.89
N TYR A 107 3.06 0.56 6.73
CA TYR A 107 4.51 0.51 6.48
C TYR A 107 4.84 -0.32 5.23
N VAL A 108 4.26 -1.51 5.12
CA VAL A 108 4.48 -2.40 3.98
C VAL A 108 4.01 -1.74 2.68
N SER A 109 2.85 -1.10 2.69
CA SER A 109 2.33 -0.38 1.52
C SER A 109 3.28 0.74 1.08
N TYR A 110 3.81 1.51 2.02
CA TYR A 110 4.79 2.55 1.76
C TYR A 110 6.10 1.98 1.18
N GLU A 111 6.66 0.95 1.80
CA GLU A 111 7.91 0.33 1.36
C GLU A 111 7.79 -0.32 -0.01
N LEU A 112 6.69 -1.01 -0.28
CA LEU A 112 6.44 -1.59 -1.59
C LEU A 112 6.37 -0.51 -2.67
N TYR A 113 5.64 0.57 -2.41
CA TYR A 113 5.54 1.68 -3.37
C TYR A 113 6.90 2.31 -3.64
N ARG A 114 7.68 2.56 -2.59
CA ARG A 114 9.02 3.14 -2.70
C ARG A 114 9.96 2.26 -3.53
N LYS A 115 9.96 0.96 -3.26
CA LYS A 115 10.83 0.00 -3.96
C LYS A 115 10.45 -0.16 -5.43
N ILE A 116 9.17 -0.18 -5.73
CA ILE A 116 8.70 -0.24 -7.12
C ILE A 116 9.17 0.97 -7.90
N ARG A 117 9.06 2.17 -7.32
CA ARG A 117 9.51 3.39 -7.99
C ARG A 117 11.00 3.36 -8.30
N VAL A 118 11.79 2.89 -7.35
CA VAL A 118 13.25 2.76 -7.53
C VAL A 118 13.58 1.78 -8.65
N VAL A 119 12.93 0.61 -8.67
CA VAL A 119 13.14 -0.40 -9.72
C VAL A 119 12.73 0.14 -11.08
N ASN A 120 11.56 0.74 -11.19
CA ASN A 120 11.08 1.30 -12.45
C ASN A 120 11.96 2.44 -12.96
N TYR A 121 12.44 3.29 -12.08
CA TYR A 121 13.38 4.36 -12.43
C TYR A 121 14.70 3.78 -12.92
N GLY A 122 15.26 2.81 -12.21
CA GLY A 122 16.49 2.15 -12.58
C GLY A 122 16.39 1.42 -13.92
N GLN A 123 15.27 0.74 -14.15
CA GLN A 123 15.00 0.03 -15.40
C GLN A 123 14.93 1.01 -16.58
N ARG A 124 14.21 2.11 -16.45
CA ARG A 124 14.16 3.15 -17.50
C ARG A 124 15.53 3.75 -17.78
N HIS A 125 16.30 4.01 -16.73
CA HIS A 125 17.66 4.54 -16.88
C HIS A 125 18.56 3.57 -17.65
N LEU A 126 18.46 2.26 -17.37
CA LEU A 126 19.20 1.23 -18.08
C LEU A 126 18.75 1.13 -19.55
N GLU A 127 17.46 1.26 -19.83
CA GLU A 127 16.93 1.27 -21.21
C GLU A 127 17.43 2.48 -22.01
N GLU A 128 17.53 3.65 -21.38
CA GLU A 128 17.95 4.89 -22.03
C GLU A 128 19.48 5.01 -22.19
N HIS A 129 20.26 4.47 -21.25
CA HIS A 129 21.69 4.73 -21.14
C HIS A 129 22.57 3.48 -21.02
N GLY A 130 21.99 2.33 -20.75
CA GLY A 130 22.74 1.13 -20.39
C GLY A 130 23.42 0.39 -21.53
N HIS A 131 23.08 0.67 -22.77
CA HIS A 131 23.63 -0.07 -23.92
C HIS A 131 24.96 0.46 -24.44
N SER A 132 25.31 1.71 -24.14
CA SER A 132 26.53 2.32 -24.66
C SER A 132 27.80 1.93 -23.90
N ASP A 133 27.66 1.58 -22.61
CA ASP A 133 28.82 1.31 -21.74
C ASP A 133 29.21 -0.17 -21.66
N LEU A 134 28.36 -1.08 -22.12
CA LEU A 134 28.61 -2.52 -22.10
C LEU A 134 29.19 -3.06 -23.39
N ASP A 135 29.01 -2.40 -24.52
CA ASP A 135 29.56 -2.79 -25.82
C ASP A 135 31.06 -2.55 -25.95
N ASP A 136 31.63 -1.68 -25.09
CA ASP A 136 33.08 -1.40 -25.09
C ASP A 136 33.93 -2.37 -24.26
N SER A 137 33.29 -3.33 -23.56
CA SER A 137 34.00 -4.25 -22.65
C SER A 137 34.30 -5.64 -23.23
N ASP A 138 33.90 -5.94 -24.47
CA ASP A 138 34.04 -7.23 -25.11
C ASP A 138 35.23 -7.32 -26.13
N GLU A 139 36.22 -6.50 -25.93
CA GLU A 139 37.50 -6.70 -26.64
C GLU A 139 38.55 -7.43 -25.84
#